data_4a474c45bbc7d56f5699eda01675464c
#
_entry.id   4a474c45bbc7d56f5699eda01675464c
#
_cell.length_a   1.000
_cell.length_b   1.000
_cell.length_c   1.000
_cell.angle_alpha   90.00
_cell.angle_beta   90.00
_cell.angle_gamma   90.00
#
_symmetry.space_group_name_H-M   'P 1'
#
loop_
_entity.id
_entity.type
_entity.pdbx_description
1 polymer ?
#
loop_
_entity_poly.entity_id
_entity_poly.type
_entity_poly.pdbx_seq_one_letter_code
_entity_poly.pdbx_strand_id
1 'polypeptide(L)'
;MRHTAHRLLRLIALLQARRHWSGAELAERMGVDRRSIRRDIERLRELGYPVQASAGVGGGYRLGSGAPVLPMLLDEEEATTLAIALRAASATVSGIDDTARGLLSKLDPLVPTRRRQQAGEVHAATATLNELPATDARLLGRLAQHCRQASRLAFEYRSAQDVVTQRQVEAQHLVNYGRRWYLLAWDLGRQDWRTLRVDRMGAVQALADPGLHRRTPAPPDVMVRQAVSQAPFALQATLRLAGSQAELEGRIPPWCGVLEADGPQHCLLRMGAESRGMMLAQILSLDRLPLELWTTPETLRQELAERLGGLSQLLAVPAVTN
;
A
#
# COMPACT_ATOMS: atom_id res chain seq x y z
N MET A 1 13.83 -4.91 43.00
CA MET A 1 13.16 -5.56 41.84
C MET A 1 12.78 -4.59 40.71
N ARG A 2 12.28 -3.36 40.98
CA ARG A 2 11.90 -2.39 39.93
C ARG A 2 13.04 -2.02 38.97
N HIS A 3 14.28 -1.86 39.45
CA HIS A 3 15.44 -1.54 38.61
C HIS A 3 15.83 -2.64 37.62
N THR A 4 15.63 -3.92 37.98
CA THR A 4 15.97 -5.04 37.10
C THR A 4 14.98 -5.17 35.94
N ALA A 5 13.67 -5.05 36.21
CA ALA A 5 12.64 -5.12 35.15
C ALA A 5 12.81 -3.97 34.15
N HIS A 6 12.98 -2.73 34.59
CA HIS A 6 13.24 -1.57 33.75
C HIS A 6 14.51 -1.77 32.91
N ARG A 7 15.57 -2.33 33.49
CA ARG A 7 16.81 -2.59 32.77
C ARG A 7 16.65 -3.66 31.70
N LEU A 8 15.91 -4.74 31.96
CA LEU A 8 15.59 -5.76 30.95
C LEU A 8 14.77 -5.21 29.79
N LEU A 9 13.76 -4.39 30.04
CA LEU A 9 12.96 -3.74 29.01
C LEU A 9 13.83 -2.82 28.11
N ARG A 10 14.72 -2.02 28.74
CA ARG A 10 15.65 -1.16 28.00
C ARG A 10 16.64 -1.98 27.17
N LEU A 11 17.10 -3.13 27.67
CA LEU A 11 17.99 -4.02 26.94
C LEU A 11 17.28 -4.65 25.72
N ILE A 12 16.01 -5.05 25.85
CA ILE A 12 15.18 -5.53 24.75
C ILE A 12 15.03 -4.45 23.68
N ALA A 13 14.70 -3.22 24.07
CA ALA A 13 14.56 -2.09 23.14
C ALA A 13 15.84 -1.86 22.31
N LEU A 14 17.02 -1.91 22.96
CA LEU A 14 18.29 -1.80 22.25
C LEU A 14 18.50 -2.97 21.27
N LEU A 15 18.22 -4.20 21.69
CA LEU A 15 18.35 -5.38 20.83
C LEU A 15 17.37 -5.38 19.63
N GLN A 16 16.24 -4.70 19.74
CA GLN A 16 15.27 -4.50 18.65
C GLN A 16 15.71 -3.40 17.68
N ALA A 17 16.31 -2.32 18.20
CA ALA A 17 16.69 -1.16 17.39
C ALA A 17 17.85 -1.45 16.40
N ARG A 18 18.67 -2.47 16.64
CA ARG A 18 19.82 -2.80 15.78
C ARG A 18 20.08 -4.30 15.76
N ARG A 19 20.42 -4.83 14.59
CA ARG A 19 20.62 -6.27 14.36
C ARG A 19 21.75 -6.90 15.16
N HIS A 20 22.76 -6.16 15.56
CA HIS A 20 23.92 -6.65 16.29
C HIS A 20 24.48 -5.59 17.24
N TRP A 21 24.81 -6.01 18.45
CA TRP A 21 25.43 -5.18 19.49
C TRP A 21 26.62 -5.90 20.10
N SER A 22 27.74 -5.24 20.23
CA SER A 22 28.84 -5.76 21.05
C SER A 22 28.47 -5.68 22.53
N GLY A 23 29.03 -6.56 23.34
CA GLY A 23 28.83 -6.52 24.79
C GLY A 23 29.38 -5.26 25.44
N ALA A 24 30.37 -4.58 24.80
CA ALA A 24 30.89 -3.30 25.26
C ALA A 24 29.93 -2.15 25.00
N GLU A 25 29.39 -2.03 23.79
CA GLU A 25 28.41 -1.00 23.44
C GLU A 25 27.13 -1.11 24.29
N LEU A 26 26.65 -2.33 24.56
CA LEU A 26 25.51 -2.53 25.45
C LEU A 26 25.83 -2.08 26.88
N ALA A 27 27.01 -2.45 27.40
CA ALA A 27 27.44 -2.08 28.76
C ALA A 27 27.50 -0.55 28.92
N GLU A 28 28.10 0.13 27.94
CA GLU A 28 28.22 1.59 27.87
C GLU A 28 26.84 2.27 27.83
N ARG A 29 25.98 1.87 26.88
CA ARG A 29 24.65 2.47 26.70
C ARG A 29 23.71 2.22 27.89
N MET A 30 23.88 1.10 28.54
CA MET A 30 23.09 0.71 29.70
C MET A 30 23.65 1.26 31.03
N GLY A 31 24.90 1.79 31.05
CA GLY A 31 25.56 2.28 32.24
C GLY A 31 25.88 1.16 33.24
N VAL A 32 26.18 -0.06 32.76
CA VAL A 32 26.49 -1.23 33.58
C VAL A 32 27.73 -1.95 33.07
N ASP A 33 28.29 -2.85 33.88
CA ASP A 33 29.42 -3.67 33.46
C ASP A 33 28.99 -4.83 32.51
N ARG A 34 29.95 -5.40 31.78
CA ARG A 34 29.72 -6.51 30.84
C ARG A 34 29.17 -7.78 31.51
N ARG A 35 29.51 -8.01 32.79
CA ARG A 35 29.02 -9.15 33.52
C ARG A 35 27.52 -9.01 33.83
N SER A 36 27.08 -7.79 34.12
CA SER A 36 25.68 -7.44 34.29
C SER A 36 24.89 -7.63 32.99
N ILE A 37 25.43 -7.18 31.83
CA ILE A 37 24.82 -7.44 30.50
C ILE A 37 24.67 -8.94 30.26
N ARG A 38 25.71 -9.75 30.52
CA ARG A 38 25.63 -11.22 30.35
C ARG A 38 24.53 -11.82 31.20
N ARG A 39 24.41 -11.42 32.47
CA ARG A 39 23.37 -11.90 33.38
C ARG A 39 21.98 -11.48 32.89
N ASP A 40 21.83 -10.28 32.42
CA ASP A 40 20.54 -9.80 31.91
C ASP A 40 20.14 -10.50 30.58
N ILE A 41 21.11 -10.82 29.71
CA ILE A 41 20.88 -11.65 28.50
C ILE A 41 20.41 -13.07 28.93
N GLU A 42 21.03 -13.70 29.95
CA GLU A 42 20.56 -15.02 30.42
C GLU A 42 19.13 -14.94 30.95
N ARG A 43 18.80 -13.90 31.71
CA ARG A 43 17.42 -13.68 32.20
C ARG A 43 16.43 -13.48 31.05
N LEU A 44 16.83 -12.77 29.99
CA LEU A 44 15.98 -12.64 28.81
C LEU A 44 15.75 -13.99 28.12
N ARG A 45 16.76 -14.85 28.06
CA ARG A 45 16.64 -16.22 27.55
C ARG A 45 15.69 -17.07 28.40
N GLU A 46 15.80 -16.99 29.73
CA GLU A 46 14.89 -17.65 30.69
C GLU A 46 13.43 -17.17 30.48
N LEU A 47 13.24 -15.91 30.12
CA LEU A 47 11.93 -15.33 29.79
C LEU A 47 11.44 -15.70 28.36
N GLY A 48 12.20 -16.53 27.61
CA GLY A 48 11.83 -16.99 26.28
C GLY A 48 12.30 -16.10 25.13
N TYR A 49 13.13 -15.07 25.41
CA TYR A 49 13.66 -14.23 24.33
C TYR A 49 14.83 -14.94 23.62
N PRO A 50 14.80 -15.09 22.27
CA PRO A 50 15.82 -15.79 21.51
C PRO A 50 17.05 -14.91 21.29
N VAL A 51 17.76 -14.58 22.36
CA VAL A 51 18.99 -13.80 22.24
C VAL A 51 20.15 -14.71 21.88
N GLN A 52 20.72 -14.51 20.70
CA GLN A 52 21.91 -15.21 20.20
C GLN A 52 23.17 -14.43 20.58
N ALA A 53 24.21 -15.15 20.94
CA ALA A 53 25.53 -14.61 21.20
C ALA A 53 26.53 -15.15 20.14
N SER A 54 27.40 -14.28 19.66
CA SER A 54 28.56 -14.64 18.84
C SER A 54 29.86 -14.39 19.62
N ALA A 55 30.79 -15.36 19.57
CA ALA A 55 32.09 -15.24 20.19
C ALA A 55 33.15 -14.66 19.22
N GLY A 56 34.28 -14.17 19.75
CA GLY A 56 35.43 -13.71 18.96
C GLY A 56 35.53 -12.19 18.80
N VAL A 57 36.50 -11.77 17.97
CA VAL A 57 36.69 -10.36 17.63
C VAL A 57 35.50 -9.87 16.83
N GLY A 58 34.74 -8.90 17.35
CA GLY A 58 33.46 -8.48 16.78
C GLY A 58 32.25 -9.27 17.30
N GLY A 59 32.43 -10.19 18.24
CA GLY A 59 31.34 -10.92 18.89
C GLY A 59 30.39 -10.02 19.70
N GLY A 60 29.15 -10.49 19.87
CA GLY A 60 28.15 -9.71 20.55
C GLY A 60 26.82 -10.43 20.66
N TYR A 61 25.75 -9.66 20.72
CA TYR A 61 24.40 -10.13 20.93
C TYR A 61 23.47 -9.67 19.82
N ARG A 62 22.56 -10.52 19.42
CA ARG A 62 21.47 -10.21 18.50
C ARG A 62 20.19 -10.92 18.88
N LEU A 63 19.06 -10.35 18.52
CA LEU A 63 17.78 -11.04 18.61
C LEU A 63 17.67 -12.07 17.48
N GLY A 64 17.36 -13.31 17.82
CA GLY A 64 17.13 -14.37 16.83
C GLY A 64 15.77 -14.25 16.15
N SER A 65 15.62 -14.80 14.94
CA SER A 65 14.34 -14.96 14.27
C SER A 65 13.63 -16.24 14.72
N GLY A 66 12.28 -16.21 14.79
CA GLY A 66 11.47 -17.43 15.00
C GLY A 66 10.86 -17.63 16.39
N ALA A 67 10.94 -16.63 17.28
CA ALA A 67 10.17 -16.65 18.54
C ALA A 67 8.74 -16.13 18.33
N PRO A 68 7.79 -16.50 19.24
CA PRO A 68 6.53 -15.79 19.32
C PRO A 68 6.81 -14.28 19.45
N VAL A 69 5.96 -13.47 18.80
CA VAL A 69 6.15 -12.01 18.68
C VAL A 69 6.47 -11.42 20.04
N LEU A 70 7.70 -10.93 20.19
CA LEU A 70 8.19 -10.31 21.41
C LEU A 70 7.38 -9.06 21.75
N PRO A 71 7.21 -8.65 23.01
CA PRO A 71 6.66 -7.36 23.35
C PRO A 71 7.40 -6.28 22.57
N MET A 72 6.70 -5.61 21.68
CA MET A 72 7.22 -4.44 20.98
C MET A 72 6.97 -3.24 21.88
N LEU A 73 8.02 -2.52 22.22
CA LEU A 73 7.88 -1.25 22.91
C LEU A 73 7.66 -0.20 21.83
N LEU A 74 6.46 0.34 21.83
CA LEU A 74 6.09 1.44 20.92
C LEU A 74 6.05 2.73 21.74
N ASP A 75 6.59 3.80 21.17
CA ASP A 75 6.30 5.14 21.65
C ASP A 75 4.94 5.63 21.12
N GLU A 76 4.52 6.81 21.57
CA GLU A 76 3.22 7.40 21.23
C GLU A 76 3.08 7.65 19.72
N GLU A 77 4.14 8.10 19.05
CA GLU A 77 4.16 8.41 17.63
C GLU A 77 4.12 7.12 16.80
N GLU A 78 4.88 6.12 17.19
CA GLU A 78 4.88 4.79 16.57
C GLU A 78 3.51 4.11 16.71
N ALA A 79 2.91 4.14 17.90
CA ALA A 79 1.58 3.58 18.14
C ALA A 79 0.51 4.27 17.29
N THR A 80 0.56 5.61 17.20
CA THR A 80 -0.35 6.41 16.36
C THR A 80 -0.19 6.07 14.88
N THR A 81 1.05 6.03 14.40
CA THR A 81 1.37 5.69 12.99
C THR A 81 0.88 4.29 12.63
N LEU A 82 1.10 3.30 13.52
CA LEU A 82 0.62 1.94 13.33
C LEU A 82 -0.91 1.87 13.30
N ALA A 83 -1.60 2.60 14.17
CA ALA A 83 -3.06 2.65 14.18
C ALA A 83 -3.63 3.23 12.88
N ILE A 84 -3.03 4.30 12.35
CA ILE A 84 -3.41 4.89 11.05
C ILE A 84 -3.16 3.91 9.91
N ALA A 85 -1.97 3.27 9.88
CA ALA A 85 -1.60 2.31 8.84
C ALA A 85 -2.53 1.08 8.83
N LEU A 86 -2.89 0.53 9.99
CA LEU A 86 -3.82 -0.60 10.11
C LEU A 86 -5.21 -0.25 9.59
N ARG A 87 -5.72 0.95 9.90
CA ARG A 87 -7.02 1.42 9.39
C ARG A 87 -7.00 1.59 7.87
N ALA A 88 -5.94 2.20 7.33
CA ALA A 88 -5.78 2.35 5.89
C ALA A 88 -5.67 0.99 5.17
N ALA A 89 -4.94 0.03 5.74
CA ALA A 89 -4.81 -1.32 5.19
C ALA A 89 -6.15 -2.07 5.18
N SER A 90 -6.95 -1.99 6.24
CA SER A 90 -8.28 -2.63 6.32
C SER A 90 -9.25 -2.11 5.26
N ALA A 91 -9.04 -0.90 4.73
CA ALA A 91 -9.86 -0.36 3.65
C ALA A 91 -9.54 -0.96 2.26
N THR A 92 -8.38 -1.60 2.08
CA THR A 92 -7.89 -2.08 0.77
C THR A 92 -7.58 -3.57 0.73
N VAL A 93 -7.45 -4.21 1.90
CA VAL A 93 -7.09 -5.62 2.05
C VAL A 93 -8.15 -6.32 2.90
N SER A 94 -8.77 -7.36 2.37
CA SER A 94 -9.71 -8.20 3.10
C SER A 94 -9.01 -9.33 3.87
N GLY A 95 -9.71 -9.89 4.86
CA GLY A 95 -9.21 -11.01 5.67
C GLY A 95 -8.21 -10.62 6.75
N ILE A 96 -8.00 -9.32 6.98
CA ILE A 96 -7.21 -8.78 8.09
C ILE A 96 -8.08 -8.09 9.15
N ASP A 97 -9.38 -7.91 8.90
CA ASP A 97 -10.26 -7.05 9.69
C ASP A 97 -10.29 -7.41 11.18
N ASP A 98 -10.46 -8.68 11.51
CA ASP A 98 -10.51 -9.13 12.91
C ASP A 98 -9.15 -8.99 13.60
N THR A 99 -8.07 -9.32 12.87
CA THR A 99 -6.70 -9.16 13.38
C THR A 99 -6.35 -7.69 13.54
N ALA A 100 -6.68 -6.84 12.57
CA ALA A 100 -6.46 -5.39 12.62
C ALA A 100 -7.26 -4.75 13.77
N ARG A 101 -8.52 -5.14 13.94
CA ARG A 101 -9.36 -4.69 15.06
C ARG A 101 -8.79 -5.09 16.41
N GLY A 102 -8.33 -6.34 16.54
CA GLY A 102 -7.66 -6.84 17.74
C GLY A 102 -6.33 -6.10 18.04
N LEU A 103 -5.56 -5.72 17.01
CA LEU A 103 -4.36 -4.91 17.17
C LEU A 103 -4.71 -3.46 17.53
N LEU A 104 -5.68 -2.85 16.86
CA LEU A 104 -6.14 -1.50 17.19
C LEU A 104 -6.60 -1.38 18.63
N SER A 105 -7.36 -2.36 19.13
CA SER A 105 -7.80 -2.36 20.54
C SER A 105 -6.65 -2.42 21.54
N LYS A 106 -5.50 -3.03 21.18
CA LYS A 106 -4.28 -3.05 22.01
C LYS A 106 -3.50 -1.74 21.91
N LEU A 107 -3.57 -1.04 20.77
CA LEU A 107 -2.91 0.24 20.56
C LEU A 107 -3.69 1.42 21.15
N ASP A 108 -5.02 1.32 21.19
CA ASP A 108 -5.90 2.40 21.69
C ASP A 108 -5.52 2.97 23.06
N PRO A 109 -5.10 2.17 24.07
CA PRO A 109 -4.65 2.71 25.35
C PRO A 109 -3.34 3.50 25.26
N LEU A 110 -2.50 3.24 24.25
CA LEU A 110 -1.20 3.88 24.05
C LEU A 110 -1.31 5.21 23.27
N VAL A 111 -2.41 5.40 22.53
CA VAL A 111 -2.67 6.63 21.77
C VAL A 111 -3.37 7.67 22.65
N PRO A 112 -2.86 8.90 22.78
CA PRO A 112 -3.47 9.95 23.59
C PRO A 112 -4.91 10.24 23.16
N THR A 113 -5.77 10.54 24.12
CA THR A 113 -7.22 10.75 23.89
C THR A 113 -7.49 11.84 22.85
N ARG A 114 -6.68 12.90 22.83
CA ARG A 114 -6.80 14.00 21.87
C ARG A 114 -6.53 13.54 20.42
N ARG A 115 -5.53 12.70 20.19
CA ARG A 115 -5.23 12.12 18.85
C ARG A 115 -6.18 10.99 18.50
N ARG A 116 -6.68 10.27 19.49
CA ARG A 116 -7.71 9.23 19.33
C ARG A 116 -9.02 9.84 18.82
N GLN A 117 -9.43 11.00 19.35
CA GLN A 117 -10.58 11.75 18.87
C GLN A 117 -10.37 12.24 17.45
N GLN A 118 -9.23 12.84 17.11
CA GLN A 118 -8.92 13.27 15.75
C GLN A 118 -8.92 12.10 14.74
N ALA A 119 -8.33 10.96 15.09
CA ALA A 119 -8.35 9.76 14.26
C ALA A 119 -9.75 9.13 14.17
N GLY A 120 -10.57 9.25 15.22
CA GLY A 120 -11.97 8.84 15.28
C GLY A 120 -12.88 9.75 14.46
N GLU A 121 -12.66 11.05 14.54
CA GLU A 121 -13.40 12.06 13.76
C GLU A 121 -13.12 11.95 12.27
N VAL A 122 -11.87 11.72 11.86
CA VAL A 122 -11.50 11.41 10.48
C VAL A 122 -12.19 10.11 10.02
N HIS A 123 -12.28 9.10 10.87
CA HIS A 123 -12.95 7.84 10.53
C HIS A 123 -14.49 7.98 10.52
N ALA A 124 -15.08 8.74 11.45
CA ALA A 124 -16.51 8.98 11.49
C ALA A 124 -16.96 9.94 10.35
N ALA A 125 -16.10 10.88 9.96
CA ALA A 125 -16.33 11.77 8.83
C ALA A 125 -16.01 11.12 7.47
N THR A 126 -15.26 9.99 7.47
CA THR A 126 -14.91 9.26 6.25
C THR A 126 -15.77 8.00 6.17
N ALA A 127 -17.00 8.11 5.71
CA ALA A 127 -17.74 6.96 5.21
C ALA A 127 -16.96 6.42 4.01
N THR A 128 -16.17 5.37 4.21
CA THR A 128 -15.48 4.69 3.13
C THR A 128 -16.53 3.90 2.36
N LEU A 129 -17.07 4.48 1.30
CA LEU A 129 -17.87 3.75 0.32
C LEU A 129 -16.95 2.74 -0.35
N ASN A 130 -16.83 1.55 0.24
CA ASN A 130 -16.08 0.44 -0.30
C ASN A 130 -16.91 -0.27 -1.37
N GLU A 131 -17.04 0.36 -2.54
CA GLU A 131 -17.61 -0.30 -3.73
C GLU A 131 -16.59 -1.22 -4.44
N LEU A 132 -15.32 -1.19 -4.03
CA LEU A 132 -14.28 -2.01 -4.64
C LEU A 132 -14.04 -3.26 -3.79
N PRO A 133 -14.01 -4.45 -4.40
CA PRO A 133 -13.66 -5.67 -3.68
C PRO A 133 -12.26 -5.54 -3.10
N ALA A 134 -12.15 -5.71 -1.79
CA ALA A 134 -10.85 -5.73 -1.12
C ALA A 134 -10.11 -7.03 -1.51
N THR A 135 -8.80 -6.93 -1.68
CA THR A 135 -7.96 -8.07 -2.10
C THR A 135 -7.57 -8.92 -0.89
N ASP A 136 -7.72 -10.25 -0.97
CA ASP A 136 -7.39 -11.19 0.11
C ASP A 136 -5.91 -11.10 0.49
N ALA A 137 -5.63 -10.85 1.77
CA ALA A 137 -4.29 -10.77 2.34
C ALA A 137 -3.47 -12.05 2.13
N ARG A 138 -4.10 -13.22 2.19
CA ARG A 138 -3.43 -14.52 1.97
C ARG A 138 -2.99 -14.67 0.52
N LEU A 139 -3.80 -14.22 -0.42
CA LEU A 139 -3.43 -14.20 -1.84
C LEU A 139 -2.26 -13.24 -2.08
N LEU A 140 -2.29 -12.04 -1.50
CA LEU A 140 -1.18 -11.09 -1.59
C LEU A 140 0.12 -11.67 -1.03
N GLY A 141 0.08 -12.31 0.13
CA GLY A 141 1.24 -12.96 0.73
C GLY A 141 1.85 -14.06 -0.16
N ARG A 142 1.01 -14.91 -0.76
CA ARG A 142 1.44 -15.94 -1.72
C ARG A 142 2.04 -15.31 -2.97
N LEU A 143 1.38 -14.32 -3.56
CA LEU A 143 1.90 -13.64 -4.75
C LEU A 143 3.23 -12.94 -4.47
N ALA A 144 3.39 -12.29 -3.31
CA ALA A 144 4.67 -11.69 -2.91
C ALA A 144 5.80 -12.73 -2.79
N GLN A 145 5.50 -13.94 -2.30
CA GLN A 145 6.47 -15.04 -2.28
C GLN A 145 6.82 -15.49 -3.71
N HIS A 146 5.84 -15.66 -4.57
CA HIS A 146 6.04 -16.06 -5.96
C HIS A 146 6.84 -15.01 -6.75
N CYS A 147 6.61 -13.73 -6.52
CA CYS A 147 7.42 -12.67 -7.13
C CYS A 147 8.90 -12.76 -6.72
N ARG A 148 9.19 -13.04 -5.44
CA ARG A 148 10.58 -13.21 -4.98
C ARG A 148 11.27 -14.42 -5.61
N GLN A 149 10.53 -15.45 -5.97
CA GLN A 149 11.02 -16.68 -6.57
C GLN A 149 10.94 -16.67 -8.11
N ALA A 150 10.39 -15.60 -8.69
CA ALA A 150 10.02 -15.52 -10.11
C ALA A 150 9.23 -16.75 -10.59
N SER A 151 8.35 -17.29 -9.73
CA SER A 151 7.64 -18.54 -10.02
C SER A 151 6.76 -18.41 -11.26
N ARG A 152 6.63 -19.53 -12.00
CA ARG A 152 5.57 -19.66 -13.02
C ARG A 152 4.24 -19.93 -12.35
N LEU A 153 3.21 -19.16 -12.74
CA LEU A 153 1.86 -19.25 -12.22
C LEU A 153 0.86 -19.52 -13.33
N ALA A 154 -0.13 -20.35 -13.02
CA ALA A 154 -1.32 -20.54 -13.85
C ALA A 154 -2.57 -20.12 -13.09
N PHE A 155 -3.48 -19.42 -13.74
CA PHE A 155 -4.74 -18.98 -13.16
C PHE A 155 -5.75 -18.57 -14.26
N GLU A 156 -7.03 -18.57 -13.87
CA GLU A 156 -8.07 -17.91 -14.66
C GLU A 156 -8.02 -16.41 -14.45
N TYR A 157 -8.15 -15.65 -15.52
CA TYR A 157 -8.18 -14.20 -15.47
C TYR A 157 -9.42 -13.64 -16.15
N ARG A 158 -10.18 -12.84 -15.41
CA ARG A 158 -11.36 -12.15 -15.90
C ARG A 158 -11.00 -10.76 -16.41
N SER A 159 -11.18 -10.54 -17.70
CA SER A 159 -10.90 -9.23 -18.33
C SER A 159 -11.89 -8.15 -17.88
N ALA A 160 -11.66 -6.90 -18.33
CA ALA A 160 -12.61 -5.80 -18.12
C ALA A 160 -13.94 -6.01 -18.86
N GLN A 161 -13.92 -6.79 -19.94
CA GLN A 161 -15.09 -7.16 -20.74
C GLN A 161 -15.75 -8.46 -20.28
N ASP A 162 -15.46 -8.90 -19.06
CA ASP A 162 -15.98 -10.13 -18.46
C ASP A 162 -15.59 -11.45 -19.17
N VAL A 163 -14.58 -11.39 -20.06
CA VAL A 163 -14.05 -12.57 -20.74
C VAL A 163 -13.06 -13.29 -19.83
N VAL A 164 -13.31 -14.57 -19.57
CA VAL A 164 -12.42 -15.43 -18.79
C VAL A 164 -11.40 -16.08 -19.72
N THR A 165 -10.13 -16.00 -19.35
CA THR A 165 -9.01 -16.60 -20.09
C THR A 165 -8.06 -17.29 -19.14
N GLN A 166 -7.49 -18.43 -19.57
CA GLN A 166 -6.38 -19.07 -18.85
C GLN A 166 -5.08 -18.31 -19.11
N ARG A 167 -4.33 -18.05 -18.04
CA ARG A 167 -3.06 -17.35 -18.11
C ARG A 167 -1.96 -18.19 -17.49
N GLN A 168 -0.80 -18.13 -18.13
CA GLN A 168 0.45 -18.65 -17.58
C GLN A 168 1.48 -17.52 -17.61
N VAL A 169 2.02 -17.17 -16.45
CA VAL A 169 2.90 -16.02 -16.30
C VAL A 169 4.09 -16.32 -15.41
N GLU A 170 5.18 -15.58 -15.58
CA GLU A 170 6.29 -15.51 -14.63
C GLU A 170 6.09 -14.27 -13.75
N ALA A 171 5.82 -14.49 -12.45
CA ALA A 171 5.54 -13.43 -11.49
C ALA A 171 6.82 -12.62 -11.21
N GLN A 172 6.77 -11.28 -11.31
CA GLN A 172 7.94 -10.44 -11.08
C GLN A 172 7.73 -9.43 -9.94
N HIS A 173 6.69 -8.60 -10.01
CA HIS A 173 6.44 -7.57 -9.01
C HIS A 173 4.97 -7.48 -8.62
N LEU A 174 4.73 -7.21 -7.34
CA LEU A 174 3.42 -6.87 -6.81
C LEU A 174 3.39 -5.37 -6.50
N VAL A 175 2.48 -4.64 -7.14
CA VAL A 175 2.42 -3.17 -7.03
C VAL A 175 1.04 -2.77 -6.52
N ASN A 176 1.00 -1.94 -5.48
CA ASN A 176 -0.22 -1.26 -5.06
C ASN A 176 -0.32 0.09 -5.80
N TYR A 177 -1.42 0.30 -6.52
CA TYR A 177 -1.68 1.56 -7.19
C TYR A 177 -3.12 2.01 -6.92
N GLY A 178 -3.25 3.14 -6.27
CA GLY A 178 -4.53 3.61 -5.78
C GLY A 178 -5.09 2.68 -4.70
N ARG A 179 -6.25 2.11 -4.94
CA ARG A 179 -6.92 1.17 -4.02
C ARG A 179 -6.87 -0.28 -4.52
N ARG A 180 -6.01 -0.59 -5.48
CA ARG A 180 -5.94 -1.89 -6.14
C ARG A 180 -4.54 -2.45 -6.15
N TRP A 181 -4.45 -3.77 -6.18
CA TRP A 181 -3.21 -4.50 -6.31
C TRP A 181 -3.05 -5.04 -7.72
N TYR A 182 -1.85 -4.94 -8.24
CA TYR A 182 -1.47 -5.38 -9.58
C TYR A 182 -0.28 -6.32 -9.51
N LEU A 183 -0.37 -7.42 -10.26
CA LEU A 183 0.75 -8.29 -10.53
C LEU A 183 1.37 -7.88 -11.87
N LEU A 184 2.62 -7.41 -11.84
CA LEU A 184 3.44 -7.22 -13.02
C LEU A 184 4.14 -8.53 -13.32
N ALA A 185 3.86 -9.12 -14.48
CA ALA A 185 4.34 -10.44 -14.85
C ALA A 185 4.64 -10.53 -16.34
N TRP A 186 5.49 -11.47 -16.72
CA TRP A 186 5.72 -11.84 -18.11
C TRP A 186 4.72 -12.92 -18.52
N ASP A 187 3.85 -12.63 -19.47
CA ASP A 187 2.84 -13.57 -19.99
C ASP A 187 3.48 -14.50 -21.00
N LEU A 188 3.51 -15.80 -20.69
CA LEU A 188 4.15 -16.83 -21.51
C LEU A 188 3.40 -17.07 -22.83
N GLY A 189 2.09 -16.90 -22.84
CA GLY A 189 1.29 -17.07 -24.05
C GLY A 189 1.39 -15.90 -25.02
N ARG A 190 1.67 -14.69 -24.49
CA ARG A 190 1.76 -13.46 -25.28
C ARG A 190 3.20 -13.00 -25.52
N GLN A 191 4.18 -13.60 -24.81
CA GLN A 191 5.59 -13.22 -24.84
C GLN A 191 5.79 -11.71 -24.62
N ASP A 192 5.09 -11.16 -23.59
CA ASP A 192 5.07 -9.73 -23.32
C ASP A 192 4.76 -9.44 -21.85
N TRP A 193 5.16 -8.27 -21.38
CA TRP A 193 4.83 -7.76 -20.05
C TRP A 193 3.34 -7.49 -19.91
N ARG A 194 2.76 -7.92 -18.79
CA ARG A 194 1.35 -7.68 -18.46
C ARG A 194 1.20 -7.19 -17.04
N THR A 195 0.34 -6.22 -16.90
CA THR A 195 -0.15 -5.70 -15.63
C THR A 195 -1.53 -6.29 -15.38
N LEU A 196 -1.62 -7.17 -14.38
CA LEU A 196 -2.81 -7.97 -14.10
C LEU A 196 -3.39 -7.54 -12.75
N ARG A 197 -4.67 -7.18 -12.71
CA ARG A 197 -5.38 -6.86 -11.45
C ARG A 197 -5.54 -8.12 -10.61
N VAL A 198 -5.13 -8.06 -9.36
CA VAL A 198 -5.17 -9.23 -8.45
C VAL A 198 -6.61 -9.63 -8.12
N ASP A 199 -7.53 -8.65 -8.00
CA ASP A 199 -8.96 -8.90 -7.74
C ASP A 199 -9.72 -9.57 -8.90
N ARG A 200 -9.10 -9.69 -10.08
CA ARG A 200 -9.62 -10.39 -11.27
C ARG A 200 -9.00 -11.77 -11.50
N MET A 201 -8.13 -12.19 -10.61
CA MET A 201 -7.47 -13.50 -10.67
C MET A 201 -8.31 -14.55 -9.96
N GLY A 202 -8.52 -15.68 -10.60
CA GLY A 202 -9.07 -16.87 -9.96
C GLY A 202 -8.06 -17.59 -9.08
N ALA A 203 -8.26 -18.90 -8.86
CA ALA A 203 -7.35 -19.70 -8.08
C ALA A 203 -5.95 -19.74 -8.73
N VAL A 204 -4.94 -19.26 -7.98
CA VAL A 204 -3.55 -19.23 -8.44
C VAL A 204 -2.85 -20.53 -8.10
N GLN A 205 -2.27 -21.18 -9.10
CA GLN A 205 -1.48 -22.40 -8.98
C GLN A 205 -0.03 -22.14 -9.40
N ALA A 206 0.93 -22.57 -8.58
CA ALA A 206 2.33 -22.58 -8.98
C ALA A 206 2.61 -23.77 -9.88
N LEU A 207 3.30 -23.55 -10.99
CA LEU A 207 3.76 -24.61 -11.88
C LEU A 207 5.10 -25.16 -11.40
N ALA A 208 5.39 -26.41 -11.73
CA ALA A 208 6.62 -27.08 -11.32
C ALA A 208 7.88 -26.47 -11.97
N ASP A 209 7.73 -25.95 -13.19
CA ASP A 209 8.84 -25.32 -13.89
C ASP A 209 9.24 -23.99 -13.22
N PRO A 210 10.54 -23.76 -12.97
CA PRO A 210 11.02 -22.48 -12.47
C PRO A 210 10.77 -21.39 -13.50
N GLY A 211 10.40 -20.21 -13.02
CA GLY A 211 10.34 -19.01 -13.85
C GLY A 211 11.71 -18.33 -13.94
N LEU A 212 11.78 -17.27 -14.71
CA LEU A 212 12.96 -16.45 -14.89
C LEU A 212 12.78 -15.08 -14.23
N HIS A 213 13.79 -14.61 -13.50
CA HIS A 213 13.87 -13.23 -13.11
C HIS A 213 14.16 -12.39 -14.35
N ARG A 214 13.16 -11.61 -14.74
CA ARG A 214 13.28 -10.73 -15.91
C ARG A 214 13.47 -9.29 -15.47
N ARG A 215 14.44 -8.62 -16.08
CA ARG A 215 14.58 -7.18 -15.88
C ARG A 215 13.44 -6.46 -16.57
N THR A 216 12.69 -5.65 -15.82
CA THR A 216 11.62 -4.79 -16.36
C THR A 216 12.21 -3.68 -17.23
N PRO A 217 11.57 -3.32 -18.36
CA PRO A 217 12.05 -2.25 -19.24
C PRO A 217 11.99 -0.86 -18.59
N ALA A 218 11.14 -0.69 -17.57
CA ALA A 218 11.03 0.53 -16.76
C ALA A 218 10.75 0.17 -15.29
N PRO A 219 10.83 1.10 -14.34
CA PRO A 219 10.43 0.87 -12.95
C PRO A 219 9.01 0.29 -12.86
N PRO A 220 8.76 -0.71 -11.99
CA PRO A 220 7.48 -1.43 -11.91
C PRO A 220 6.28 -0.51 -11.67
N ASP A 221 6.42 0.52 -10.86
CA ASP A 221 5.38 1.53 -10.59
C ASP A 221 5.03 2.36 -11.83
N VAL A 222 6.04 2.72 -12.63
CA VAL A 222 5.84 3.43 -13.91
C VAL A 222 5.10 2.53 -14.90
N MET A 223 5.50 1.26 -15.03
CA MET A 223 4.83 0.31 -15.92
C MET A 223 3.37 0.09 -15.54
N VAL A 224 3.09 -0.07 -14.24
CA VAL A 224 1.72 -0.24 -13.77
C VAL A 224 0.90 1.03 -14.00
N ARG A 225 1.44 2.20 -13.72
CA ARG A 225 0.78 3.48 -13.99
C ARG A 225 0.43 3.64 -15.46
N GLN A 226 1.36 3.40 -16.37
CA GLN A 226 1.12 3.45 -17.81
C GLN A 226 0.07 2.42 -18.26
N ALA A 227 0.19 1.17 -17.80
CA ALA A 227 -0.75 0.13 -18.16
C ALA A 227 -2.18 0.42 -17.65
N VAL A 228 -2.30 0.98 -16.44
CA VAL A 228 -3.60 1.35 -15.88
C VAL A 228 -4.23 2.52 -16.64
N SER A 229 -3.45 3.52 -17.02
CA SER A 229 -3.98 4.67 -17.75
C SER A 229 -4.24 4.39 -19.23
N GLN A 230 -3.52 3.42 -19.83
CA GLN A 230 -3.73 2.96 -21.21
C GLN A 230 -4.68 1.73 -21.28
N ALA A 231 -5.13 1.21 -20.13
CA ALA A 231 -6.09 0.11 -20.13
C ALA A 231 -7.34 0.50 -20.95
N PRO A 232 -7.93 -0.44 -21.69
CA PRO A 232 -9.20 -0.19 -22.36
C PRO A 232 -10.30 -0.05 -21.30
N PHE A 233 -10.34 1.10 -20.67
CA PHE A 233 -11.49 1.48 -19.86
C PHE A 233 -12.72 1.61 -20.73
N ALA A 234 -13.88 1.26 -20.19
CA ALA A 234 -15.16 1.45 -20.89
C ALA A 234 -15.38 2.94 -21.24
N LEU A 235 -14.82 3.82 -20.43
CA LEU A 235 -14.88 5.26 -20.60
C LEU A 235 -13.47 5.84 -20.65
N GLN A 236 -13.18 6.61 -21.69
CA GLN A 236 -11.92 7.33 -21.84
C GLN A 236 -12.21 8.79 -22.13
N ALA A 237 -11.42 9.69 -21.56
CA ALA A 237 -11.45 11.10 -21.82
C ALA A 237 -10.02 11.64 -21.93
N THR A 238 -9.82 12.62 -22.76
CA THR A 238 -8.57 13.37 -22.83
C THR A 238 -8.88 14.83 -22.52
N LEU A 239 -8.22 15.36 -21.51
CA LEU A 239 -8.29 16.78 -21.15
C LEU A 239 -7.03 17.48 -21.65
N ARG A 240 -7.18 18.68 -22.17
CA ARG A 240 -6.07 19.59 -22.42
C ARG A 240 -5.94 20.54 -21.24
N LEU A 241 -4.73 20.71 -20.74
CA LEU A 241 -4.40 21.54 -19.59
C LEU A 241 -3.41 22.61 -20.00
N ALA A 242 -3.63 23.84 -19.60
CA ALA A 242 -2.65 24.90 -19.76
C ALA A 242 -1.59 24.79 -18.65
N GLY A 243 -0.34 24.77 -19.05
CA GLY A 243 0.84 24.66 -18.18
C GLY A 243 1.85 23.64 -18.70
N SER A 244 3.08 23.79 -18.27
CA SER A 244 4.14 22.83 -18.59
C SER A 244 3.97 21.52 -17.77
N GLN A 245 4.53 20.42 -18.27
CA GLN A 245 4.46 19.14 -17.57
C GLN A 245 5.02 19.21 -16.14
N ALA A 246 6.15 19.91 -15.95
CA ALA A 246 6.78 20.06 -14.64
C ALA A 246 5.90 20.84 -13.63
N GLU A 247 5.12 21.82 -14.08
CA GLU A 247 4.20 22.59 -13.24
C GLU A 247 2.95 21.80 -12.85
N LEU A 248 2.49 20.92 -13.74
CA LEU A 248 1.24 20.17 -13.57
C LEU A 248 1.44 18.82 -12.86
N GLU A 249 2.61 18.18 -12.98
CA GLU A 249 2.88 16.86 -12.41
C GLU A 249 2.65 16.79 -10.89
N GLY A 250 2.98 17.86 -10.15
CA GLY A 250 2.76 17.95 -8.70
C GLY A 250 1.32 18.31 -8.29
N ARG A 251 0.46 18.74 -9.24
CA ARG A 251 -0.90 19.22 -8.97
C ARG A 251 -1.97 18.21 -9.38
N ILE A 252 -1.61 17.25 -10.23
CA ILE A 252 -2.54 16.23 -10.72
C ILE A 252 -2.34 14.97 -9.91
N PRO A 253 -3.38 14.46 -9.23
CA PRO A 253 -3.29 13.20 -8.51
C PRO A 253 -2.91 12.06 -9.48
N PRO A 254 -1.95 11.18 -9.13
CA PRO A 254 -1.47 10.13 -10.02
C PRO A 254 -2.56 9.17 -10.52
N TRP A 255 -3.66 9.04 -9.77
CA TRP A 255 -4.80 8.18 -10.12
C TRP A 255 -5.76 8.80 -11.15
N CYS A 256 -5.60 10.09 -11.49
CA CYS A 256 -6.44 10.75 -12.49
C CYS A 256 -6.13 10.34 -13.91
N GLY A 257 -4.88 10.01 -14.22
CA GLY A 257 -4.49 9.65 -15.58
C GLY A 257 -3.00 9.81 -15.86
N VAL A 258 -2.63 9.80 -17.13
CA VAL A 258 -1.26 10.08 -17.58
C VAL A 258 -1.21 11.45 -18.21
N LEU A 259 -0.25 12.26 -17.76
CA LEU A 259 0.05 13.56 -18.28
C LEU A 259 1.12 13.42 -19.38
N GLU A 260 0.83 13.90 -20.57
CA GLU A 260 1.72 13.94 -21.73
C GLU A 260 1.93 15.39 -22.16
N ALA A 261 3.13 15.79 -22.50
CA ALA A 261 3.38 17.14 -22.99
C ALA A 261 2.72 17.35 -24.38
N ASP A 262 2.05 18.50 -24.55
CA ASP A 262 1.46 18.97 -25.81
C ASP A 262 2.05 20.36 -26.14
N GLY A 263 3.35 20.40 -26.33
CA GLY A 263 4.13 21.63 -26.49
C GLY A 263 4.60 22.25 -25.18
N PRO A 264 5.17 23.46 -25.23
CA PRO A 264 5.83 24.06 -24.06
C PRO A 264 4.86 24.57 -22.99
N GLN A 265 3.61 24.86 -23.34
CA GLN A 265 2.63 25.50 -22.44
C GLN A 265 1.32 24.70 -22.27
N HIS A 266 1.25 23.50 -22.82
CA HIS A 266 0.08 22.65 -22.71
C HIS A 266 0.46 21.20 -22.48
N CYS A 267 -0.45 20.47 -21.80
CA CYS A 267 -0.35 19.02 -21.60
C CYS A 267 -1.68 18.37 -21.92
N LEU A 268 -1.62 17.11 -22.32
CA LEU A 268 -2.78 16.24 -22.47
C LEU A 268 -2.84 15.28 -21.26
N LEU A 269 -3.94 15.30 -20.53
CA LEU A 269 -4.22 14.32 -19.48
C LEU A 269 -5.15 13.25 -20.05
N ARG A 270 -4.61 12.05 -20.27
CA ARG A 270 -5.40 10.88 -20.70
C ARG A 270 -5.96 10.18 -19.48
N MET A 271 -7.28 10.09 -19.42
CA MET A 271 -8.03 9.54 -18.31
C MET A 271 -8.83 8.32 -18.74
N GLY A 272 -8.97 7.36 -17.85
CA GLY A 272 -9.83 6.21 -18.04
C GLY A 272 -10.61 5.89 -16.76
N ALA A 273 -11.86 5.45 -16.89
CA ALA A 273 -12.70 5.06 -15.78
C ALA A 273 -13.58 3.85 -16.11
N GLU A 274 -13.92 3.06 -15.09
CA GLU A 274 -14.83 1.93 -15.22
C GLU A 274 -16.31 2.37 -15.13
N SER A 275 -16.56 3.54 -14.54
CA SER A 275 -17.90 4.10 -14.43
C SER A 275 -17.89 5.62 -14.65
N ARG A 276 -19.06 6.13 -15.04
CA ARG A 276 -19.29 7.58 -15.22
C ARG A 276 -19.07 8.38 -13.94
N GLY A 277 -19.51 7.84 -12.80
CA GLY A 277 -19.29 8.46 -11.49
C GLY A 277 -17.82 8.59 -11.14
N MET A 278 -17.00 7.57 -11.47
CA MET A 278 -15.55 7.62 -11.27
C MET A 278 -14.89 8.65 -12.20
N MET A 279 -15.29 8.73 -13.47
CA MET A 279 -14.79 9.72 -14.40
C MET A 279 -15.10 11.15 -13.92
N LEU A 280 -16.33 11.37 -13.46
CA LEU A 280 -16.73 12.65 -12.89
C LEU A 280 -15.91 13.02 -11.63
N ALA A 281 -15.72 12.07 -10.72
CA ALA A 281 -14.91 12.28 -9.52
C ALA A 281 -13.45 12.62 -9.86
N GLN A 282 -12.87 11.96 -10.87
CA GLN A 282 -11.54 12.29 -11.38
C GLN A 282 -11.47 13.72 -11.92
N ILE A 283 -12.44 14.13 -12.75
CA ILE A 283 -12.50 15.48 -13.30
C ILE A 283 -12.67 16.53 -12.20
N LEU A 284 -13.56 16.27 -11.23
CA LEU A 284 -13.77 17.17 -10.09
C LEU A 284 -12.55 17.31 -9.17
N SER A 285 -11.71 16.28 -9.09
CA SER A 285 -10.47 16.32 -8.31
C SER A 285 -9.37 17.19 -8.92
N LEU A 286 -9.55 17.63 -10.18
CA LEU A 286 -8.67 18.55 -10.89
C LEU A 286 -9.04 20.02 -10.63
N ASP A 287 -9.63 20.31 -9.47
CA ASP A 287 -10.09 21.64 -9.06
C ASP A 287 -9.03 22.72 -9.32
N ARG A 288 -9.47 23.89 -9.83
CA ARG A 288 -8.65 25.06 -10.15
C ARG A 288 -7.61 24.89 -11.27
N LEU A 289 -7.69 23.83 -12.07
CA LEU A 289 -6.90 23.74 -13.29
C LEU A 289 -7.71 24.24 -14.48
N PRO A 290 -7.14 25.05 -15.38
CA PRO A 290 -7.81 25.43 -16.63
C PRO A 290 -7.93 24.19 -17.52
N LEU A 291 -9.14 23.63 -17.59
CA LEU A 291 -9.47 22.39 -18.28
C LEU A 291 -10.18 22.66 -19.59
N GLU A 292 -9.70 22.05 -20.66
CA GLU A 292 -10.41 21.94 -21.94
C GLU A 292 -10.64 20.47 -22.25
N LEU A 293 -11.88 20.08 -22.54
CA LEU A 293 -12.20 18.74 -23.02
C LEU A 293 -11.75 18.61 -24.47
N TRP A 294 -10.70 17.82 -24.70
CA TRP A 294 -10.14 17.67 -26.06
C TRP A 294 -10.82 16.55 -26.84
N THR A 295 -10.79 15.34 -26.30
CA THR A 295 -11.39 14.19 -27.00
C THR A 295 -12.18 13.38 -25.97
N THR A 296 -13.49 13.44 -26.10
CA THR A 296 -14.41 12.68 -25.25
C THR A 296 -15.61 12.30 -26.12
N PRO A 297 -16.10 11.04 -26.06
CA PRO A 297 -17.32 10.68 -26.76
C PRO A 297 -18.44 11.68 -26.41
N GLU A 298 -19.15 12.18 -27.42
CA GLU A 298 -20.18 13.21 -27.22
C GLU A 298 -21.26 12.77 -26.23
N THR A 299 -21.61 11.48 -26.24
CA THR A 299 -22.53 10.87 -25.27
C THR A 299 -22.03 11.00 -23.82
N LEU A 300 -20.73 10.76 -23.57
CA LEU A 300 -20.14 10.91 -22.24
C LEU A 300 -20.11 12.37 -21.81
N ARG A 301 -19.83 13.28 -22.74
CA ARG A 301 -19.81 14.72 -22.48
C ARG A 301 -21.19 15.23 -22.08
N GLN A 302 -22.24 14.84 -22.79
CA GLN A 302 -23.63 15.19 -22.47
C GLN A 302 -24.05 14.66 -21.09
N GLU A 303 -23.75 13.38 -20.80
CA GLU A 303 -24.06 12.78 -19.51
C GLU A 303 -23.29 13.40 -18.34
N LEU A 304 -22.03 13.80 -18.52
CA LEU A 304 -21.27 14.53 -17.53
C LEU A 304 -21.88 15.92 -17.27
N ALA A 305 -22.30 16.61 -18.35
CA ALA A 305 -22.96 17.92 -18.25
C ALA A 305 -24.30 17.82 -17.50
N GLU A 306 -25.13 16.83 -17.79
CA GLU A 306 -26.40 16.59 -17.11
C GLU A 306 -26.20 16.32 -15.61
N ARG A 307 -25.20 15.51 -15.24
CA ARG A 307 -24.89 15.21 -13.82
C ARG A 307 -24.35 16.43 -13.10
N LEU A 308 -23.48 17.22 -13.72
CA LEU A 308 -22.99 18.47 -13.14
C LEU A 308 -24.13 19.49 -12.99
N GLY A 309 -25.04 19.58 -13.95
CA GLY A 309 -26.25 20.40 -13.86
C GLY A 309 -27.15 19.98 -12.70
N GLY A 310 -27.37 18.67 -12.52
CA GLY A 310 -28.12 18.12 -11.40
C GLY A 310 -27.48 18.42 -10.03
N LEU A 311 -26.15 18.32 -9.92
CA LEU A 311 -25.42 18.69 -8.71
C LEU A 311 -25.52 20.20 -8.43
N SER A 312 -25.42 21.05 -9.46
CA SER A 312 -25.59 22.49 -9.34
C SER A 312 -26.99 22.87 -8.84
N GLN A 313 -28.03 22.18 -9.30
CA GLN A 313 -29.41 22.39 -8.82
C GLN A 313 -29.57 21.97 -7.35
N LEU A 314 -28.96 20.85 -6.92
CA LEU A 314 -28.97 20.41 -5.53
C LEU A 314 -28.30 21.42 -4.59
N LEU A 315 -27.21 22.06 -5.04
CA LEU A 315 -26.50 23.09 -4.27
C LEU A 315 -27.25 24.44 -4.23
N ALA A 316 -28.17 24.67 -5.17
CA ALA A 316 -29.03 25.88 -5.21
C ALA A 316 -30.24 25.77 -4.28
N VAL A 317 -30.56 24.62 -3.72
CA VAL A 317 -31.62 24.48 -2.72
C VAL A 317 -31.14 25.09 -1.40
N PRO A 318 -31.88 26.02 -0.78
CA PRO A 318 -31.48 26.62 0.48
C PRO A 318 -31.36 25.55 1.55
N ALA A 319 -30.28 25.60 2.35
CA ALA A 319 -30.04 24.67 3.44
C ALA A 319 -31.26 24.67 4.37
N VAL A 320 -31.80 23.47 4.63
CA VAL A 320 -32.83 23.30 5.66
C VAL A 320 -32.15 23.61 7.00
N THR A 321 -32.41 24.77 7.55
CA THR A 321 -32.02 25.13 8.92
C THR A 321 -32.85 24.27 9.86
N ASN A 322 -32.20 23.35 10.57
CA ASN A 322 -32.78 22.66 11.74
C ASN A 322 -32.70 23.56 12.96
#